data_eece2a65d3a84c6405eb58b0d83c5771
#
_entry.id   eece2a65d3a84c6405eb58b0d83c5771
#
_cell.length_a   1.000
_cell.length_b   1.000
_cell.length_c   1.000
_cell.angle_alpha   90.00
_cell.angle_beta   90.00
_cell.angle_gamma   90.00
#
_symmetry.space_group_name_H-M   'P 1'
#
loop_
_entity.id
_entity.type
_entity.pdbx_description
1 polymer ?
#
loop_
_entity_poly.entity_id
_entity_poly.type
_entity_poly.pdbx_seq_one_letter_code
_entity_poly.pdbx_strand_id
1 'polypeptide(L)'
;MEKSSILVVGSLAFDDLEMPFGTFENVLGGAATYSAVAASLLGAPTRLVGVIGEDFEEATLTDLQKRGVDTAGVERAKGKTFRWRGRYSQDLASRTTLDTQLNVFADFRPKIPASFKSSPYVLLGNIHPALQLEVLAQIDKPWLVVADVLAKIDLLVINDEEARELSGVHNLVKAAAEIRKRGPSKLIIKRGEHGALYFDDEGVFFAPAYPLEEVVDPTGAGDSFAGGLIGYLSRAGTVSHATMRQAMYFGSAMGSFCVEGIGPRRLLETTRDDVSARIKDFADLVETGPLTLPE
;
A
#
# COMPACT_ATOMS: atom_id res chain seq x y z
N MET A 1 -2.13 -13.06 -22.46
CA MET A 1 -2.53 -12.86 -21.06
C MET A 1 -1.46 -12.02 -20.40
N GLU A 2 -1.82 -10.88 -19.85
CA GLU A 2 -0.88 -9.99 -19.16
C GLU A 2 -0.41 -10.64 -17.86
N LYS A 3 0.74 -11.30 -17.92
CA LYS A 3 1.34 -12.00 -16.77
C LYS A 3 1.76 -11.07 -15.60
N SER A 4 1.53 -9.77 -15.71
CA SER A 4 1.99 -8.76 -14.76
C SER A 4 0.90 -7.80 -14.27
N SER A 5 -0.40 -8.06 -14.54
CA SER A 5 -1.45 -7.17 -14.07
C SER A 5 -1.71 -7.31 -12.56
N ILE A 6 -2.00 -6.18 -11.94
CA ILE A 6 -2.32 -6.08 -10.53
C ILE A 6 -3.79 -5.68 -10.39
N LEU A 7 -4.55 -6.41 -9.57
CA LEU A 7 -5.87 -6.00 -9.11
C LEU A 7 -5.72 -5.33 -7.75
N VAL A 8 -6.09 -4.07 -7.64
CA VAL A 8 -6.16 -3.31 -6.39
C VAL A 8 -7.62 -3.11 -6.02
N VAL A 9 -8.02 -3.57 -4.84
CA VAL A 9 -9.39 -3.41 -4.32
C VAL A 9 -9.34 -2.72 -2.97
N GLY A 10 -10.07 -1.61 -2.82
CA GLY A 10 -10.06 -0.86 -1.56
C GLY A 10 -10.85 0.45 -1.65
N SER A 11 -10.65 1.30 -0.67
CA SER A 11 -11.29 2.60 -0.60
C SER A 11 -10.71 3.61 -1.58
N LEU A 12 -11.58 4.40 -2.20
CA LEU A 12 -11.31 5.72 -2.73
C LEU A 12 -12.03 6.72 -1.80
N ALA A 13 -11.36 7.76 -1.36
CA ALA A 13 -11.84 8.63 -0.31
C ALA A 13 -11.46 10.09 -0.53
N PHE A 14 -12.09 10.96 0.26
CA PHE A 14 -11.57 12.28 0.56
C PHE A 14 -11.15 12.32 2.04
N ASP A 15 -9.96 12.83 2.29
CA ASP A 15 -9.42 13.00 3.63
C ASP A 15 -9.43 14.48 4.02
N ASP A 16 -9.87 14.78 5.24
CA ASP A 16 -9.74 16.10 5.86
C ASP A 16 -8.66 15.99 6.95
N LEU A 17 -7.55 16.70 6.76
CA LEU A 17 -6.34 16.55 7.55
C LEU A 17 -6.10 17.79 8.41
N GLU A 18 -6.07 17.62 9.74
CA GLU A 18 -5.61 18.64 10.67
C GLU A 18 -4.13 18.37 11.00
N MET A 19 -3.25 19.15 10.39
CA MET A 19 -1.80 19.05 10.55
C MET A 19 -1.28 20.16 11.47
N PRO A 20 -0.08 20.03 12.09
CA PRO A 20 0.48 21.08 12.95
C PRO A 20 0.64 22.43 12.25
N PHE A 21 0.75 22.41 10.94
CA PHE A 21 1.01 23.61 10.11
C PHE A 21 -0.21 24.06 9.28
N GLY A 22 -1.38 23.44 9.45
CA GLY A 22 -2.62 23.85 8.76
C GLY A 22 -3.66 22.75 8.65
N THR A 23 -4.82 23.14 8.09
CA THR A 23 -5.92 22.20 7.81
C THR A 23 -6.10 22.09 6.30
N PHE A 24 -6.25 20.86 5.82
CA PHE A 24 -6.42 20.53 4.40
C PHE A 24 -7.72 19.73 4.26
N GLU A 25 -8.62 20.23 3.42
CA GLU A 25 -9.93 19.61 3.21
C GLU A 25 -10.03 19.02 1.80
N ASN A 26 -10.84 17.96 1.65
CA ASN A 26 -11.08 17.30 0.37
C ASN A 26 -9.80 16.79 -0.31
N VAL A 27 -8.82 16.37 0.47
CA VAL A 27 -7.60 15.76 -0.06
C VAL A 27 -7.97 14.39 -0.64
N LEU A 28 -7.53 14.10 -1.86
CA LEU A 28 -7.70 12.76 -2.43
C LEU A 28 -7.02 11.73 -1.53
N GLY A 29 -7.75 10.68 -1.17
CA GLY A 29 -7.31 9.66 -0.25
C GLY A 29 -7.83 8.27 -0.59
N GLY A 30 -7.76 7.38 0.38
CA GLY A 30 -8.19 5.99 0.27
C GLY A 30 -7.06 5.03 -0.11
N ALA A 31 -7.03 3.89 0.58
CA ALA A 31 -5.97 2.90 0.46
C ALA A 31 -5.73 2.43 -0.99
N ALA A 32 -6.81 2.22 -1.75
CA ALA A 32 -6.69 1.77 -3.14
C ALA A 32 -6.14 2.88 -4.06
N THR A 33 -6.40 4.15 -3.78
CA THR A 33 -5.84 5.27 -4.54
C THR A 33 -4.31 5.29 -4.42
N TYR A 34 -3.79 5.33 -3.21
CA TYR A 34 -2.34 5.35 -2.97
C TYR A 34 -1.64 4.13 -3.55
N SER A 35 -2.19 2.94 -3.28
CA SER A 35 -1.62 1.68 -3.78
C SER A 35 -1.60 1.60 -5.30
N ALA A 36 -2.69 2.01 -5.96
CA ALA A 36 -2.78 1.96 -7.42
C ALA A 36 -1.81 2.95 -8.09
N VAL A 37 -1.69 4.17 -7.56
CA VAL A 37 -0.74 5.16 -8.07
C VAL A 37 0.69 4.65 -7.91
N ALA A 38 1.07 4.17 -6.73
CA ALA A 38 2.41 3.65 -6.46
C ALA A 38 2.76 2.45 -7.36
N ALA A 39 1.84 1.50 -7.56
CA ALA A 39 2.05 0.35 -8.44
C ALA A 39 2.22 0.78 -9.91
N SER A 40 1.42 1.73 -10.38
CA SER A 40 1.46 2.21 -11.76
C SER A 40 2.79 2.91 -12.11
N LEU A 41 3.43 3.59 -11.17
CA LEU A 41 4.74 4.22 -11.33
C LEU A 41 5.83 3.21 -11.74
N LEU A 42 5.71 1.96 -11.33
CA LEU A 42 6.61 0.89 -11.73
C LEU A 42 6.24 0.25 -13.07
N GLY A 43 5.22 0.79 -13.76
CA GLY A 43 4.74 0.33 -15.06
C GLY A 43 4.04 -1.01 -15.03
N ALA A 44 3.50 -1.39 -13.89
CA ALA A 44 2.62 -2.54 -13.78
C ALA A 44 1.22 -2.16 -14.28
N PRO A 45 0.57 -2.95 -15.16
CA PRO A 45 -0.82 -2.75 -15.51
C PRO A 45 -1.69 -2.87 -14.26
N THR A 46 -2.25 -1.76 -13.80
CA THR A 46 -2.98 -1.68 -12.54
C THR A 46 -4.47 -1.55 -12.79
N ARG A 47 -5.27 -2.40 -12.18
CA ARG A 47 -6.73 -2.50 -12.28
C ARG A 47 -7.34 -2.13 -10.95
N LEU A 48 -8.16 -1.09 -10.93
CA LEU A 48 -8.72 -0.53 -9.69
C LEU A 48 -10.19 -0.91 -9.53
N VAL A 49 -10.54 -1.43 -8.37
CA VAL A 49 -11.92 -1.74 -7.97
C VAL A 49 -12.23 -1.03 -6.66
N GLY A 50 -13.31 -0.26 -6.67
CA GLY A 50 -13.79 0.49 -5.53
C GLY A 50 -15.11 1.16 -5.81
N VAL A 51 -15.58 2.02 -4.92
CA VAL A 51 -16.82 2.80 -5.07
C VAL A 51 -16.57 4.27 -4.75
N ILE A 52 -17.20 5.14 -5.54
CA ILE A 52 -17.19 6.60 -5.38
C ILE A 52 -18.61 7.14 -5.42
N GLY A 53 -18.81 8.31 -4.82
CA GLY A 53 -20.07 9.05 -4.85
C GLY A 53 -20.20 9.97 -6.06
N GLU A 54 -21.31 10.71 -6.10
CA GLU A 54 -21.59 11.72 -7.13
C GLU A 54 -20.65 12.94 -7.04
N ASP A 55 -20.09 13.16 -5.84
CA ASP A 55 -19.16 14.26 -5.52
C ASP A 55 -17.71 14.00 -5.97
N PHE A 56 -17.40 12.82 -6.53
CA PHE A 56 -16.06 12.49 -6.99
C PHE A 56 -15.86 13.00 -8.42
N GLU A 57 -14.86 13.86 -8.61
CA GLU A 57 -14.62 14.50 -9.90
C GLU A 57 -14.13 13.52 -10.96
N GLU A 58 -14.69 13.59 -12.18
CA GLU A 58 -14.28 12.77 -13.32
C GLU A 58 -12.83 13.05 -13.75
N ALA A 59 -12.35 14.28 -13.52
CA ALA A 59 -10.96 14.65 -13.76
C ALA A 59 -9.98 13.79 -12.98
N THR A 60 -10.30 13.46 -11.73
CA THR A 60 -9.47 12.59 -10.87
C THR A 60 -9.35 11.18 -11.43
N LEU A 61 -10.46 10.59 -11.90
CA LEU A 61 -10.42 9.27 -12.57
C LEU A 61 -9.60 9.33 -13.86
N THR A 62 -9.77 10.40 -14.64
CA THR A 62 -9.00 10.64 -15.87
C THR A 62 -7.49 10.73 -15.58
N ASP A 63 -7.10 11.37 -14.50
CA ASP A 63 -5.68 11.48 -14.13
C ASP A 63 -5.08 10.14 -13.66
N LEU A 64 -5.86 9.30 -12.99
CA LEU A 64 -5.47 7.92 -12.69
C LEU A 64 -5.31 7.10 -13.99
N GLN A 65 -6.24 7.23 -14.93
CA GLN A 65 -6.17 6.54 -16.23
C GLN A 65 -4.95 6.95 -17.06
N LYS A 66 -4.60 8.25 -17.10
CA LYS A 66 -3.38 8.73 -17.77
C LYS A 66 -2.10 8.09 -17.22
N ARG A 67 -2.14 7.65 -15.96
CA ARG A 67 -1.03 6.93 -15.30
C ARG A 67 -1.04 5.42 -15.53
N GLY A 68 -1.98 4.92 -16.32
CA GLY A 68 -2.09 3.50 -16.63
C GLY A 68 -2.89 2.70 -15.59
N VAL A 69 -3.70 3.36 -14.76
CA VAL A 69 -4.65 2.70 -13.88
C VAL A 69 -5.97 2.49 -14.62
N ASP A 70 -6.36 1.24 -14.82
CA ASP A 70 -7.67 0.89 -15.38
C ASP A 70 -8.75 1.03 -14.30
N THR A 71 -9.63 2.00 -14.47
CA THR A 71 -10.70 2.35 -13.52
C THR A 71 -12.05 1.72 -13.86
N ALA A 72 -12.12 0.78 -14.81
CA ALA A 72 -13.37 0.13 -15.22
C ALA A 72 -14.08 -0.64 -14.09
N GLY A 73 -13.37 -0.93 -12.99
CA GLY A 73 -13.93 -1.53 -11.79
C GLY A 73 -14.41 -0.53 -10.73
N VAL A 74 -14.32 0.78 -10.99
CA VAL A 74 -14.78 1.81 -10.06
C VAL A 74 -16.27 2.06 -10.28
N GLU A 75 -17.09 1.74 -9.28
CA GLU A 75 -18.54 1.97 -9.30
C GLU A 75 -18.84 3.40 -8.84
N ARG A 76 -19.70 4.12 -9.57
CA ARG A 76 -20.26 5.40 -9.11
C ARG A 76 -21.66 5.17 -8.54
N ALA A 77 -21.82 5.38 -7.24
CA ALA A 77 -23.08 5.20 -6.53
C ALA A 77 -23.73 6.56 -6.18
N LYS A 78 -25.03 6.55 -5.97
CA LYS A 78 -25.77 7.74 -5.52
C LYS A 78 -25.42 8.08 -4.07
N GLY A 79 -24.94 9.29 -3.84
CA GLY A 79 -24.53 9.78 -2.53
C GLY A 79 -23.12 10.33 -2.55
N LYS A 80 -22.53 10.51 -1.37
CA LYS A 80 -21.16 11.05 -1.21
C LYS A 80 -20.13 9.96 -1.17
N THR A 81 -18.92 10.29 -1.61
CA THR A 81 -17.72 9.46 -1.46
C THR A 81 -17.36 9.27 0.01
N PHE A 82 -16.71 8.18 0.34
CA PHE A 82 -16.13 7.91 1.67
C PHE A 82 -15.26 9.10 2.11
N ARG A 83 -15.44 9.52 3.38
CA ARG A 83 -14.66 10.59 4.00
C ARG A 83 -14.03 10.13 5.30
N TRP A 84 -12.79 10.52 5.50
CA TRP A 84 -12.09 10.36 6.75
C TRP A 84 -11.54 11.71 7.22
N ARG A 85 -11.63 11.99 8.51
CA ARG A 85 -11.03 13.18 9.12
C ARG A 85 -10.10 12.77 10.24
N GLY A 86 -8.86 13.24 10.19
CA GLY A 86 -7.84 12.94 11.17
C GLY A 86 -7.03 14.15 11.60
N ARG A 87 -6.53 14.07 12.85
CA ARG A 87 -5.59 15.05 13.39
C ARG A 87 -4.27 14.37 13.69
N TYR A 88 -3.19 14.97 13.24
CA TYR A 88 -1.83 14.51 13.49
C TYR A 88 -1.20 15.24 14.69
N SER A 89 -0.34 14.52 15.44
CA SER A 89 0.51 15.08 16.50
C SER A 89 1.56 16.04 15.92
N GLN A 90 2.20 16.84 16.80
CA GLN A 90 3.21 17.83 16.38
C GLN A 90 4.41 17.21 15.66
N ASP A 91 4.77 15.99 16.02
CA ASP A 91 5.86 15.21 15.41
C ASP A 91 5.41 14.30 14.25
N LEU A 92 4.12 14.36 13.86
CA LEU A 92 3.50 13.52 12.85
C LEU A 92 3.58 11.99 13.13
N ALA A 93 4.05 11.59 14.29
CA ALA A 93 4.25 10.19 14.65
C ALA A 93 2.95 9.47 15.01
N SER A 94 1.93 10.21 15.43
CA SER A 94 0.63 9.65 15.79
C SER A 94 -0.53 10.43 15.16
N ARG A 95 -1.66 9.75 14.98
CA ARG A 95 -2.90 10.36 14.49
C ARG A 95 -4.09 9.97 15.34
N THR A 96 -5.06 10.89 15.42
CA THR A 96 -6.37 10.65 16.02
C THR A 96 -7.43 10.76 14.95
N THR A 97 -8.24 9.73 14.76
CA THR A 97 -9.42 9.80 13.91
C THR A 97 -10.47 10.68 14.59
N LEU A 98 -10.91 11.73 13.91
CA LEU A 98 -11.92 12.67 14.39
C LEU A 98 -13.31 12.30 13.87
N ASP A 99 -13.40 11.85 12.61
CA ASP A 99 -14.64 11.45 11.97
C ASP A 99 -14.40 10.42 10.87
N THR A 100 -15.39 9.56 10.64
CA THR A 100 -15.40 8.57 9.57
C THR A 100 -16.80 8.47 8.99
N GLN A 101 -16.97 8.95 7.77
CA GLN A 101 -18.24 8.91 7.03
C GLN A 101 -18.11 7.88 5.89
N LEU A 102 -18.60 6.68 6.12
CA LEU A 102 -18.53 5.62 5.11
C LEU A 102 -19.30 5.97 3.83
N ASN A 103 -20.43 6.69 3.93
CA ASN A 103 -21.23 7.12 2.79
C ASN A 103 -21.49 5.92 1.83
N VAL A 104 -21.24 6.08 0.50
CA VAL A 104 -21.45 5.00 -0.46
C VAL A 104 -20.58 3.75 -0.19
N PHE A 105 -19.51 3.89 0.57
CA PHE A 105 -18.63 2.77 0.92
C PHE A 105 -19.28 1.81 1.95
N ALA A 106 -20.27 2.27 2.73
CA ALA A 106 -20.99 1.44 3.70
C ALA A 106 -21.70 0.24 3.04
N ASP A 107 -22.24 0.46 1.84
CA ASP A 107 -22.96 -0.54 1.05
C ASP A 107 -22.12 -1.16 -0.06
N PHE A 108 -20.83 -0.85 -0.09
CA PHE A 108 -19.94 -1.36 -1.13
C PHE A 108 -19.91 -2.89 -1.13
N ARG A 109 -20.13 -3.45 -2.33
CA ARG A 109 -19.97 -4.88 -2.62
C ARG A 109 -19.08 -5.00 -3.85
N PRO A 110 -17.82 -5.46 -3.68
CA PRO A 110 -16.87 -5.54 -4.78
C PRO A 110 -17.41 -6.41 -5.94
N LYS A 111 -17.54 -5.81 -7.12
CA LYS A 111 -17.87 -6.51 -8.36
C LYS A 111 -16.65 -6.49 -9.26
N ILE A 112 -16.03 -7.64 -9.43
CA ILE A 112 -14.81 -7.75 -10.23
C ILE A 112 -15.17 -7.89 -11.71
N PRO A 113 -14.80 -6.91 -12.58
CA PRO A 113 -15.00 -7.03 -14.02
C PRO A 113 -14.40 -8.32 -14.58
N ALA A 114 -15.05 -8.92 -15.58
CA ALA A 114 -14.61 -10.19 -16.15
C ALA A 114 -13.14 -10.14 -16.65
N SER A 115 -12.72 -9.00 -17.22
CA SER A 115 -11.35 -8.76 -17.66
C SER A 115 -10.33 -8.66 -16.52
N PHE A 116 -10.78 -8.44 -15.25
CA PHE A 116 -9.90 -8.29 -14.09
C PHE A 116 -9.71 -9.60 -13.32
N LYS A 117 -10.62 -10.58 -13.49
CA LYS A 117 -10.63 -11.83 -12.73
C LYS A 117 -9.35 -12.66 -12.84
N SER A 118 -8.67 -12.57 -13.97
CA SER A 118 -7.41 -13.28 -14.23
C SER A 118 -6.15 -12.51 -13.81
N SER A 119 -6.27 -11.48 -12.98
CA SER A 119 -5.10 -10.74 -12.46
C SER A 119 -4.24 -11.65 -11.58
N PRO A 120 -2.95 -11.86 -11.92
CA PRO A 120 -2.09 -12.76 -11.14
C PRO A 120 -1.65 -12.19 -9.80
N TYR A 121 -1.67 -10.88 -9.65
CA TYR A 121 -1.31 -10.17 -8.42
C TYR A 121 -2.53 -9.42 -7.89
N VAL A 122 -2.82 -9.57 -6.60
CA VAL A 122 -3.99 -8.97 -5.94
C VAL A 122 -3.54 -8.24 -4.69
N LEU A 123 -3.90 -6.98 -4.57
CA LEU A 123 -3.72 -6.17 -3.38
C LEU A 123 -5.10 -5.80 -2.83
N LEU A 124 -5.39 -6.28 -1.65
CA LEU A 124 -6.61 -5.97 -0.90
C LEU A 124 -6.24 -4.91 0.14
N GLY A 125 -6.72 -3.70 -0.09
CA GLY A 125 -6.53 -2.59 0.84
C GLY A 125 -7.44 -2.71 2.07
N ASN A 126 -7.47 -1.65 2.87
CA ASN A 126 -8.23 -1.59 4.11
C ASN A 126 -9.75 -1.60 3.83
N ILE A 127 -10.32 -2.81 3.68
CA ILE A 127 -11.74 -3.09 3.58
C ILE A 127 -12.12 -4.20 4.56
N HIS A 128 -13.41 -4.28 4.89
CA HIS A 128 -13.89 -5.29 5.83
C HIS A 128 -13.48 -6.72 5.38
N PRO A 129 -12.99 -7.58 6.27
CA PRO A 129 -12.48 -8.92 5.93
C PRO A 129 -13.45 -9.79 5.11
N ALA A 130 -14.76 -9.67 5.37
CA ALA A 130 -15.77 -10.38 4.59
C ALA A 130 -15.76 -9.96 3.10
N LEU A 131 -15.53 -8.66 2.82
CA LEU A 131 -15.44 -8.15 1.45
C LEU A 131 -14.15 -8.64 0.75
N GLN A 132 -13.05 -8.76 1.50
CA GLN A 132 -11.83 -9.35 0.97
C GLN A 132 -12.07 -10.81 0.53
N LEU A 133 -12.80 -11.60 1.33
CA LEU A 133 -13.19 -12.97 0.95
C LEU A 133 -14.13 -13.00 -0.27
N GLU A 134 -15.07 -12.05 -0.36
CA GLU A 134 -15.95 -11.91 -1.53
C GLU A 134 -15.15 -11.62 -2.81
N VAL A 135 -14.09 -10.80 -2.73
CA VAL A 135 -13.17 -10.56 -3.86
C VAL A 135 -12.47 -11.85 -4.25
N LEU A 136 -11.87 -12.55 -3.27
CA LEU A 136 -11.12 -13.80 -3.52
C LEU A 136 -12.01 -14.88 -4.14
N ALA A 137 -13.31 -14.89 -3.84
CA ALA A 137 -14.27 -15.83 -4.44
C ALA A 137 -14.61 -15.51 -5.92
N GLN A 138 -14.34 -14.28 -6.38
CA GLN A 138 -14.68 -13.83 -7.74
C GLN A 138 -13.50 -13.92 -8.72
N ILE A 139 -12.27 -14.07 -8.22
CA ILE A 139 -11.06 -14.05 -9.05
C ILE A 139 -10.54 -15.47 -9.32
N ASP A 140 -9.87 -15.62 -10.44
CA ASP A 140 -9.15 -16.84 -10.79
C ASP A 140 -7.91 -16.98 -9.84
N LYS A 141 -7.28 -18.15 -9.83
CA LYS A 141 -6.14 -18.44 -8.95
C LYS A 141 -5.00 -17.42 -9.12
N PRO A 142 -4.87 -16.41 -8.25
CA PRO A 142 -3.75 -15.46 -8.31
C PRO A 142 -2.44 -16.14 -7.90
N TRP A 143 -1.31 -15.56 -8.30
CA TRP A 143 0.01 -16.00 -7.89
C TRP A 143 0.42 -15.42 -6.54
N LEU A 144 -0.11 -14.23 -6.23
CA LEU A 144 0.17 -13.53 -4.98
C LEU A 144 -1.05 -12.73 -4.53
N VAL A 145 -1.47 -12.96 -3.29
CA VAL A 145 -2.47 -12.13 -2.60
C VAL A 145 -1.79 -11.42 -1.44
N VAL A 146 -1.81 -10.09 -1.49
CA VAL A 146 -1.30 -9.19 -0.46
C VAL A 146 -2.48 -8.52 0.21
N ALA A 147 -2.52 -8.52 1.54
CA ALA A 147 -3.54 -7.80 2.31
C ALA A 147 -2.98 -7.33 3.66
N ASP A 148 -3.77 -6.54 4.35
CA ASP A 148 -3.56 -6.06 5.71
C ASP A 148 -4.33 -6.85 6.78
N VAL A 149 -5.08 -7.89 6.39
CA VAL A 149 -5.89 -8.73 7.28
C VAL A 149 -5.65 -10.23 7.03
N LEU A 150 -5.68 -11.03 8.11
CA LEU A 150 -5.45 -12.48 8.11
C LEU A 150 -6.60 -13.28 7.46
N ALA A 151 -6.68 -13.37 6.13
CA ALA A 151 -7.63 -14.27 5.49
C ALA A 151 -7.07 -14.84 4.19
N LYS A 152 -6.65 -16.11 4.17
CA LYS A 152 -6.26 -16.86 2.95
C LYS A 152 -5.33 -16.06 2.00
N ILE A 153 -4.31 -15.42 2.58
CA ILE A 153 -3.36 -14.55 1.87
C ILE A 153 -1.96 -15.16 1.89
N ASP A 154 -1.15 -14.80 0.91
CA ASP A 154 0.23 -15.26 0.81
C ASP A 154 1.18 -14.34 1.58
N LEU A 155 0.90 -13.03 1.57
CA LEU A 155 1.70 -11.99 2.18
C LEU A 155 0.81 -11.03 2.99
N LEU A 156 1.07 -10.94 4.28
CA LEU A 156 0.49 -9.95 5.18
C LEU A 156 1.42 -8.73 5.29
N VAL A 157 0.87 -7.52 5.14
CA VAL A 157 1.62 -6.25 5.27
C VAL A 157 0.95 -5.37 6.30
N ILE A 158 1.50 -5.30 7.49
CA ILE A 158 0.95 -4.57 8.64
C ILE A 158 2.00 -3.63 9.26
N ASN A 159 1.56 -2.71 10.12
CA ASN A 159 2.48 -1.92 10.93
C ASN A 159 2.84 -2.65 12.24
N ASP A 160 3.75 -2.09 13.00
CA ASP A 160 4.26 -2.70 14.23
C ASP A 160 3.25 -2.67 15.40
N GLU A 161 2.36 -1.69 15.45
CA GLU A 161 1.26 -1.65 16.42
C GLU A 161 0.24 -2.76 16.12
N GLU A 162 -0.20 -2.87 14.87
CA GLU A 162 -1.07 -3.94 14.38
C GLU A 162 -0.46 -5.33 14.62
N ALA A 163 0.86 -5.46 14.42
CA ALA A 163 1.55 -6.74 14.68
C ALA A 163 1.54 -7.11 16.16
N ARG A 164 1.73 -6.13 17.07
CA ARG A 164 1.65 -6.36 18.52
C ARG A 164 0.23 -6.69 18.96
N GLU A 165 -0.76 -5.95 18.46
CA GLU A 165 -2.17 -6.19 18.76
C GLU A 165 -2.60 -7.59 18.28
N LEU A 166 -2.31 -7.91 17.05
CA LEU A 166 -2.69 -9.18 16.43
C LEU A 166 -2.06 -10.39 17.12
N SER A 167 -0.80 -10.29 17.55
CA SER A 167 -0.05 -11.38 18.16
C SER A 167 -0.20 -11.45 19.69
N GLY A 168 -0.52 -10.33 20.33
CA GLY A 168 -0.42 -10.16 21.79
C GLY A 168 1.04 -10.13 22.31
N VAL A 169 2.03 -9.95 21.42
CA VAL A 169 3.46 -10.01 21.75
C VAL A 169 4.17 -8.72 21.39
N HIS A 170 4.89 -8.12 22.35
CA HIS A 170 5.57 -6.85 22.13
C HIS A 170 6.80 -6.95 21.21
N ASN A 171 7.59 -8.03 21.33
CA ASN A 171 8.78 -8.24 20.49
C ASN A 171 8.38 -8.64 19.07
N LEU A 172 8.77 -7.84 18.07
CA LEU A 172 8.31 -8.02 16.69
C LEU A 172 8.77 -9.33 16.03
N VAL A 173 9.93 -9.87 16.40
CA VAL A 173 10.39 -11.17 15.88
C VAL A 173 9.52 -12.31 16.40
N LYS A 174 9.19 -12.26 17.69
CA LYS A 174 8.26 -13.22 18.29
C LYS A 174 6.84 -13.02 17.77
N ALA A 175 6.38 -11.76 17.62
CA ALA A 175 5.10 -11.43 17.04
C ALA A 175 4.95 -12.02 15.63
N ALA A 176 5.97 -11.85 14.78
CA ALA A 176 6.00 -12.39 13.44
C ALA A 176 5.87 -13.93 13.43
N ALA A 177 6.56 -14.62 14.34
CA ALA A 177 6.44 -16.08 14.45
C ALA A 177 5.02 -16.53 14.83
N GLU A 178 4.35 -15.82 15.77
CA GLU A 178 2.97 -16.13 16.17
C GLU A 178 1.96 -15.82 15.05
N ILE A 179 2.13 -14.71 14.33
CA ILE A 179 1.25 -14.34 13.23
C ILE A 179 1.35 -15.35 12.09
N ARG A 180 2.56 -15.74 11.70
CA ARG A 180 2.79 -16.70 10.60
C ARG A 180 2.20 -18.08 10.88
N LYS A 181 2.10 -18.50 12.13
CA LYS A 181 1.37 -19.74 12.50
C LYS A 181 -0.13 -19.70 12.17
N ARG A 182 -0.69 -18.49 11.97
CA ARG A 182 -2.13 -18.31 11.73
C ARG A 182 -2.52 -18.27 10.25
N GLY A 183 -1.55 -18.32 9.33
CA GLY A 183 -1.87 -18.42 7.89
C GLY A 183 -0.81 -17.91 6.93
N PRO A 184 -0.42 -16.62 6.93
CA PRO A 184 0.45 -16.08 5.90
C PRO A 184 1.87 -16.67 6.00
N SER A 185 2.37 -17.21 4.88
CA SER A 185 3.75 -17.70 4.81
C SER A 185 4.78 -16.57 4.83
N LYS A 186 4.37 -15.37 4.41
CA LYS A 186 5.19 -14.17 4.35
C LYS A 186 4.55 -13.04 5.13
N LEU A 187 5.38 -12.28 5.85
CA LEU A 187 4.92 -11.16 6.67
C LEU A 187 5.88 -9.98 6.51
N ILE A 188 5.32 -8.79 6.31
CA ILE A 188 6.05 -7.52 6.40
C ILE A 188 5.48 -6.73 7.56
N ILE A 189 6.37 -6.25 8.46
CA ILE A 189 6.05 -5.36 9.55
C ILE A 189 6.69 -4.00 9.26
N LYS A 190 5.88 -3.01 8.91
CA LYS A 190 6.29 -1.62 8.69
C LYS A 190 6.51 -0.93 10.03
N ARG A 191 7.52 -0.06 10.11
CA ARG A 191 7.91 0.63 11.35
C ARG A 191 8.15 2.13 11.11
N GLY A 192 7.37 2.73 10.20
CA GLY A 192 7.50 4.14 9.85
C GLY A 192 8.92 4.51 9.41
N GLU A 193 9.48 5.53 10.03
CA GLU A 193 10.85 6.01 9.80
C GLU A 193 11.95 4.99 10.11
N HIS A 194 11.61 3.94 10.84
CA HIS A 194 12.53 2.85 11.17
C HIS A 194 12.52 1.72 10.13
N GLY A 195 11.94 1.93 8.95
CA GLY A 195 11.93 0.96 7.86
C GLY A 195 10.93 -0.19 8.05
N ALA A 196 11.25 -1.36 7.51
CA ALA A 196 10.36 -2.51 7.56
C ALA A 196 11.12 -3.82 7.71
N LEU A 197 10.51 -4.79 8.39
CA LEU A 197 11.01 -6.15 8.55
C LEU A 197 10.20 -7.09 7.67
N TYR A 198 10.86 -7.94 6.92
CA TYR A 198 10.27 -9.02 6.15
C TYR A 198 10.64 -10.37 6.76
N PHE A 199 9.67 -11.27 6.87
CA PHE A 199 9.82 -12.61 7.43
C PHE A 199 9.25 -13.64 6.46
N ASP A 200 10.03 -14.67 6.17
CA ASP A 200 9.61 -15.89 5.47
C ASP A 200 10.33 -17.12 6.02
N ASP A 201 10.29 -18.26 5.31
CA ASP A 201 10.96 -19.48 5.74
C ASP A 201 12.48 -19.44 5.57
N GLU A 202 13.00 -18.54 4.73
CA GLU A 202 14.43 -18.35 4.52
C GLU A 202 15.05 -17.43 5.58
N GLY A 203 14.24 -16.65 6.33
CA GLY A 203 14.74 -15.85 7.44
C GLY A 203 14.08 -14.50 7.60
N VAL A 204 14.87 -13.53 8.07
CA VAL A 204 14.45 -12.16 8.32
C VAL A 204 15.28 -11.21 7.47
N PHE A 205 14.63 -10.27 6.82
CA PHE A 205 15.29 -9.20 6.08
C PHE A 205 14.81 -7.84 6.60
N PHE A 206 15.73 -6.89 6.72
CA PHE A 206 15.45 -5.52 7.11
C PHE A 206 15.70 -4.58 5.92
N ALA A 207 14.70 -3.79 5.55
CA ALA A 207 14.85 -2.66 4.64
C ALA A 207 14.73 -1.36 5.44
N PRO A 208 15.69 -0.42 5.34
CA PRO A 208 15.58 0.88 5.98
C PRO A 208 14.46 1.72 5.34
N ALA A 209 13.97 2.72 6.06
CA ALA A 209 13.27 3.82 5.44
C ALA A 209 14.28 4.71 4.69
N TYR A 210 13.79 5.44 3.68
CA TYR A 210 14.60 6.49 3.05
C TYR A 210 14.72 7.67 4.02
N PRO A 211 15.93 8.15 4.33
CA PRO A 211 16.11 9.28 5.25
C PRO A 211 15.67 10.58 4.59
N LEU A 212 14.57 11.14 5.06
CA LEU A 212 14.04 12.43 4.62
C LEU A 212 14.35 13.49 5.68
N GLU A 213 14.69 14.69 5.24
CA GLU A 213 14.85 15.84 6.14
C GLU A 213 13.49 16.34 6.64
N GLU A 214 12.45 16.26 5.80
CA GLU A 214 11.10 16.72 6.12
C GLU A 214 10.05 15.68 5.71
N VAL A 215 9.09 15.45 6.60
CA VAL A 215 7.88 14.69 6.37
C VAL A 215 6.70 15.67 6.40
N VAL A 216 5.91 15.69 5.32
CA VAL A 216 4.76 16.59 5.18
C VAL A 216 3.48 15.91 5.63
N ASP A 217 3.18 14.72 5.08
CA ASP A 217 1.96 13.99 5.39
C ASP A 217 2.20 12.48 5.37
N PRO A 218 2.12 11.80 6.52
CA PRO A 218 2.33 10.34 6.57
C PRO A 218 1.13 9.52 6.09
N THR A 219 0.00 10.17 5.74
CA THR A 219 -1.22 9.49 5.24
C THR A 219 -0.91 8.72 3.95
N GLY A 220 -1.33 7.46 3.88
CA GLY A 220 -1.15 6.63 2.69
C GLY A 220 0.27 6.10 2.46
N ALA A 221 1.24 6.41 3.33
CA ALA A 221 2.61 5.90 3.19
C ALA A 221 2.66 4.36 3.18
N GLY A 222 1.88 3.72 4.06
CA GLY A 222 1.77 2.27 4.13
C GLY A 222 1.12 1.64 2.90
N ASP A 223 0.12 2.30 2.34
CA ASP A 223 -0.57 1.86 1.12
C ASP A 223 0.32 2.04 -0.10
N SER A 224 1.07 3.15 -0.16
CA SER A 224 2.07 3.42 -1.19
C SER A 224 3.21 2.40 -1.13
N PHE A 225 3.66 2.03 0.08
CA PHE A 225 4.62 0.95 0.27
C PHE A 225 4.09 -0.37 -0.31
N ALA A 226 2.87 -0.76 0.02
CA ALA A 226 2.27 -2.00 -0.49
C ALA A 226 2.10 -1.95 -2.02
N GLY A 227 1.70 -0.80 -2.58
CA GLY A 227 1.60 -0.56 -4.01
C GLY A 227 2.95 -0.69 -4.73
N GLY A 228 4.00 -0.07 -4.20
CA GLY A 228 5.36 -0.17 -4.73
C GLY A 228 5.92 -1.59 -4.69
N LEU A 229 5.72 -2.27 -3.57
CA LEU A 229 6.15 -3.65 -3.37
C LEU A 229 5.49 -4.58 -4.42
N ILE A 230 4.16 -4.58 -4.53
CA ILE A 230 3.46 -5.46 -5.48
C ILE A 230 3.72 -5.04 -6.93
N GLY A 231 3.92 -3.75 -7.19
CA GLY A 231 4.30 -3.21 -8.48
C GLY A 231 5.62 -3.80 -8.96
N TYR A 232 6.64 -3.82 -8.10
CA TYR A 232 7.92 -4.46 -8.41
C TYR A 232 7.77 -5.96 -8.64
N LEU A 233 7.10 -6.69 -7.74
CA LEU A 233 6.93 -8.14 -7.85
C LEU A 233 6.21 -8.54 -9.14
N SER A 234 5.20 -7.76 -9.54
CA SER A 234 4.47 -8.04 -10.78
C SER A 234 5.36 -7.87 -12.02
N ARG A 235 6.26 -6.91 -12.01
CA ARG A 235 7.22 -6.69 -13.10
C ARG A 235 8.35 -7.71 -13.10
N ALA A 236 8.81 -8.14 -11.92
CA ALA A 236 9.80 -9.21 -11.77
C ALA A 236 9.26 -10.58 -12.23
N GLY A 237 7.93 -10.78 -12.17
CA GLY A 237 7.27 -12.02 -12.61
C GLY A 237 7.59 -13.23 -11.73
N THR A 238 8.13 -13.02 -10.53
CA THR A 238 8.47 -14.08 -9.58
C THR A 238 8.39 -13.56 -8.15
N VAL A 239 8.05 -14.45 -7.22
CA VAL A 239 7.96 -14.18 -5.78
C VAL A 239 8.91 -15.13 -5.07
N SER A 240 10.13 -14.68 -4.81
CA SER A 240 11.18 -15.40 -4.08
C SER A 240 11.71 -14.53 -2.94
N HIS A 241 12.47 -15.09 -2.01
CA HIS A 241 13.14 -14.30 -0.97
C HIS A 241 13.98 -13.16 -1.57
N ALA A 242 14.74 -13.44 -2.63
CA ALA A 242 15.56 -12.43 -3.30
C ALA A 242 14.75 -11.30 -3.93
N THR A 243 13.65 -11.62 -4.65
CA THR A 243 12.78 -10.59 -5.24
C THR A 243 11.98 -9.83 -4.18
N MET A 244 11.60 -10.48 -3.09
CA MET A 244 10.96 -9.81 -1.94
C MET A 244 11.89 -8.77 -1.30
N ARG A 245 13.17 -9.08 -1.10
CA ARG A 245 14.16 -8.12 -0.58
C ARG A 245 14.25 -6.88 -1.46
N GLN A 246 14.29 -7.05 -2.78
CA GLN A 246 14.29 -5.93 -3.72
C GLN A 246 12.97 -5.16 -3.67
N ALA A 247 11.83 -5.86 -3.68
CA ALA A 247 10.51 -5.26 -3.60
C ALA A 247 10.33 -4.36 -2.35
N MET A 248 10.97 -4.71 -1.24
CA MET A 248 10.96 -3.90 -0.02
C MET A 248 11.54 -2.50 -0.24
N TYR A 249 12.62 -2.35 -1.03
CA TYR A 249 13.20 -1.04 -1.36
C TYR A 249 12.25 -0.22 -2.24
N PHE A 250 11.59 -0.85 -3.22
CA PHE A 250 10.60 -0.17 -4.04
C PHE A 250 9.39 0.26 -3.21
N GLY A 251 8.95 -0.57 -2.26
CA GLY A 251 7.95 -0.18 -1.28
C GLY A 251 8.37 1.02 -0.45
N SER A 252 9.58 0.99 0.13
CA SER A 252 10.14 2.10 0.91
C SER A 252 10.28 3.38 0.08
N ALA A 253 10.69 3.29 -1.19
CA ALA A 253 10.78 4.42 -2.10
C ALA A 253 9.40 5.05 -2.35
N MET A 254 8.36 4.25 -2.62
CA MET A 254 7.00 4.77 -2.81
C MET A 254 6.45 5.41 -1.54
N GLY A 255 6.67 4.79 -0.39
CA GLY A 255 6.32 5.37 0.91
C GLY A 255 7.03 6.71 1.15
N SER A 256 8.32 6.81 0.81
CA SER A 256 9.07 8.06 0.98
C SER A 256 8.56 9.18 0.07
N PHE A 257 8.22 8.91 -1.19
CA PHE A 257 7.60 9.92 -2.05
C PHE A 257 6.21 10.33 -1.53
N CYS A 258 5.44 9.41 -1.00
CA CYS A 258 4.13 9.71 -0.47
C CYS A 258 4.20 10.79 0.63
N VAL A 259 5.12 10.65 1.57
CA VAL A 259 5.20 11.54 2.74
C VAL A 259 5.80 12.92 2.47
N GLU A 260 6.35 13.17 1.28
CA GLU A 260 6.90 14.47 0.86
C GLU A 260 5.81 15.48 0.44
N GLY A 261 4.52 15.12 0.42
CA GLY A 261 3.43 16.02 0.02
C GLY A 261 2.11 15.69 0.71
N ILE A 262 1.16 16.61 0.66
CA ILE A 262 -0.19 16.40 1.18
C ILE A 262 -0.94 15.41 0.28
N GLY A 263 -1.49 14.35 0.88
CA GLY A 263 -2.19 13.31 0.15
C GLY A 263 -1.31 12.64 -0.92
N PRO A 264 -1.87 12.13 -2.02
CA PRO A 264 -1.10 11.48 -3.07
C PRO A 264 -0.39 12.46 -4.03
N ARG A 265 -0.38 13.75 -3.74
CA ARG A 265 0.10 14.79 -4.66
C ARG A 265 1.52 14.51 -5.15
N ARG A 266 2.46 14.27 -4.24
CA ARG A 266 3.85 14.01 -4.61
C ARG A 266 4.00 12.72 -5.42
N LEU A 267 3.25 11.66 -5.08
CA LEU A 267 3.20 10.44 -5.89
C LEU A 267 2.67 10.70 -7.30
N LEU A 268 1.64 11.54 -7.41
CA LEU A 268 1.08 11.94 -8.71
C LEU A 268 2.06 12.78 -9.54
N GLU A 269 2.97 13.49 -8.96
CA GLU A 269 4.02 14.28 -9.64
C GLU A 269 5.29 13.44 -9.92
N THR A 270 5.49 12.31 -9.23
CA THR A 270 6.68 11.46 -9.35
C THR A 270 6.76 10.79 -10.72
N THR A 271 7.97 10.77 -11.28
CA THR A 271 8.31 10.10 -12.53
C THR A 271 9.06 8.80 -12.30
N ARG A 272 9.23 7.99 -13.35
CA ARG A 272 10.06 6.80 -13.29
C ARG A 272 11.55 7.10 -13.08
N ASP A 273 12.01 8.23 -13.57
CA ASP A 273 13.39 8.67 -13.39
C ASP A 273 13.64 9.05 -11.92
N ASP A 274 12.67 9.71 -11.27
CA ASP A 274 12.73 9.97 -9.82
C ASP A 274 12.81 8.67 -9.03
N VAL A 275 12.00 7.67 -9.40
CA VAL A 275 12.05 6.35 -8.76
C VAL A 275 13.41 5.70 -8.94
N SER A 276 13.95 5.73 -10.16
CA SER A 276 15.26 5.14 -10.47
C SER A 276 16.39 5.82 -9.68
N ALA A 277 16.34 7.15 -9.55
CA ALA A 277 17.29 7.90 -8.75
C ALA A 277 17.21 7.51 -7.27
N ARG A 278 15.98 7.47 -6.70
CA ARG A 278 15.76 7.09 -5.30
C ARG A 278 16.22 5.67 -4.97
N ILE A 279 16.03 4.72 -5.89
CA ILE A 279 16.49 3.34 -5.72
C ILE A 279 18.03 3.28 -5.77
N LYS A 280 18.68 4.09 -6.60
CA LYS A 280 20.13 4.21 -6.60
C LYS A 280 20.66 4.74 -5.27
N ASP A 281 20.03 5.81 -4.76
CA ASP A 281 20.38 6.36 -3.45
C ASP A 281 20.22 5.31 -2.33
N PHE A 282 19.17 4.48 -2.38
CA PHE A 282 19.03 3.36 -1.44
C PHE A 282 20.18 2.36 -1.54
N ALA A 283 20.64 2.02 -2.75
CA ALA A 283 21.76 1.11 -2.93
C ALA A 283 23.03 1.68 -2.28
N ASP A 284 23.31 2.96 -2.51
CA ASP A 284 24.46 3.67 -1.94
C ASP A 284 24.38 3.75 -0.39
N LEU A 285 23.16 3.95 0.16
CA LEU A 285 22.95 4.01 1.61
C LEU A 285 23.18 2.68 2.36
N VAL A 286 22.99 1.54 1.69
CA VAL A 286 23.06 0.21 2.33
C VAL A 286 24.28 -0.60 1.91
N GLU A 287 25.12 -0.08 1.04
CA GLU A 287 26.34 -0.77 0.60
C GLU A 287 27.37 -0.79 1.71
N THR A 288 27.73 -1.97 2.14
CA THR A 288 28.69 -2.12 3.27
C THR A 288 30.02 -2.78 2.85
N GLY A 289 30.15 -3.27 1.65
CA GLY A 289 31.26 -4.17 1.32
C GLY A 289 31.29 -5.44 2.21
N PRO A 290 32.33 -6.28 2.10
CA PRO A 290 32.46 -7.45 2.96
C PRO A 290 32.68 -7.06 4.42
N LEU A 291 31.83 -7.56 5.33
CA LEU A 291 32.02 -7.39 6.79
C LEU A 291 32.98 -8.48 7.27
N THR A 292 34.16 -8.07 7.71
CA THR A 292 35.18 -8.95 8.30
C THR A 292 35.56 -8.46 9.68
N LEU A 293 35.95 -9.37 10.59
CA LEU A 293 36.52 -8.98 11.85
C LEU A 293 37.88 -8.31 11.60
N PRO A 294 38.21 -7.20 12.28
CA PRO A 294 39.53 -6.63 12.24
C PRO A 294 40.55 -7.62 12.85
N GLU A 295 41.77 -7.66 12.32
CA GLU A 295 42.86 -8.48 12.84
C GLU A 295 43.30 -8.01 14.24
#